data_32e57413d5514d9697eeab2a67b3c8cf
#
_entry.id   32e57413d5514d9697eeab2a67b3c8cf
#
_cell.length_a   1.000
_cell.length_b   1.000
_cell.length_c   1.000
_cell.angle_alpha   90.00
_cell.angle_beta   90.00
_cell.angle_gamma   90.00
#
_symmetry.space_group_name_H-M   'P 1'
#
loop_
_entity.id
_entity.type
_entity.pdbx_description
1 polymer ?
#
loop_
_entity_poly.entity_id
_entity_poly.type
_entity_poly.pdbx_seq_one_letter_code
_entity_poly.pdbx_strand_id
1 'polypeptide(L)'
;MQQPIAANDPSLFSVLAESQYFDRKSARKDDKEIAKHISAFANAGGGKLVIGIEDDGEISGFRRNGARDIENFERAALTTCSPSPIVHRSRVAVVNSSGEDDAILVLDIEASTNRVVSRTSDDEVFLRQNDRSVRLNREQVLALEYDKGQRVFEDGVIEDSSLDDVDHEVLDRYKEILGADAPDEQVLRSRRFMRDGRLTVAGALLFAQDPSVMMPQARVRVLRYDGIKMETGEHLNITKERSFCGPLPKVIQGAYELISSMLREFQFLGPDGKFQTVPEYPEFAWFEGLVNAVTHRDYSFRGDYIRVSMFDDRLEIVSPGRSRTS
;
A
#
# COMPACT_ATOMS: atom_id res chain seq x y z
N MET A 1 -0.18 10.53 19.72
CA MET A 1 -1.08 10.76 18.56
C MET A 1 -1.82 12.06 18.79
N GLN A 2 -1.63 13.08 17.96
CA GLN A 2 -2.47 14.28 18.00
C GLN A 2 -3.85 13.92 17.43
N GLN A 3 -4.90 14.14 18.22
CA GLN A 3 -6.28 13.89 17.78
C GLN A 3 -6.76 15.03 16.86
N PRO A 4 -7.69 14.76 15.92
CA PRO A 4 -8.31 15.80 15.10
C PRO A 4 -8.99 16.85 15.99
N ILE A 5 -8.87 18.12 15.60
CA ILE A 5 -9.45 19.25 16.33
C ILE A 5 -10.98 19.23 16.17
N ALA A 6 -11.71 18.94 17.24
CA ALA A 6 -13.16 18.76 17.18
C ALA A 6 -13.97 20.07 17.18
N ALA A 7 -13.44 21.16 17.78
CA ALA A 7 -14.16 22.43 17.90
C ALA A 7 -13.69 23.46 16.86
N ASN A 8 -14.63 24.29 16.35
CA ASN A 8 -14.33 25.44 15.49
C ASN A 8 -14.18 26.69 16.34
N ASP A 9 -13.13 26.76 17.16
CA ASP A 9 -12.83 27.89 18.06
C ASP A 9 -11.74 28.80 17.45
N PRO A 10 -12.05 30.04 17.05
CA PRO A 10 -11.09 30.96 16.46
C PRO A 10 -9.89 31.27 17.35
N SER A 11 -10.10 31.33 18.67
CA SER A 11 -9.03 31.63 19.63
C SER A 11 -8.02 30.49 19.70
N LEU A 12 -8.48 29.25 19.57
CA LEU A 12 -7.63 28.07 19.48
C LEU A 12 -6.83 28.07 18.17
N PHE A 13 -7.48 28.37 17.05
CA PHE A 13 -6.82 28.39 15.74
C PHE A 13 -5.73 29.45 15.61
N SER A 14 -5.85 30.56 16.36
CA SER A 14 -4.86 31.62 16.39
C SER A 14 -3.55 31.21 17.06
N VAL A 15 -3.60 30.35 18.09
CA VAL A 15 -2.43 29.94 18.88
C VAL A 15 -1.89 28.54 18.54
N LEU A 16 -2.70 27.73 17.85
CA LEU A 16 -2.33 26.35 17.55
C LEU A 16 -1.18 26.31 16.53
N ALA A 17 -0.18 25.49 16.78
CA ALA A 17 0.89 25.25 15.81
C ALA A 17 0.38 24.41 14.62
N GLU A 18 0.87 24.71 13.41
CA GLU A 18 0.62 23.88 12.23
C GLU A 18 1.09 22.44 12.47
N SER A 19 0.36 21.47 11.93
CA SER A 19 0.60 20.06 12.20
C SER A 19 0.15 19.18 11.04
N GLN A 20 0.23 17.86 11.23
CA GLN A 20 -0.29 16.87 10.29
C GLN A 20 -1.79 17.06 9.99
N TYR A 21 -2.58 17.63 10.93
CA TYR A 21 -4.03 17.74 10.87
C TYR A 21 -4.55 19.18 10.90
N PHE A 22 -3.66 20.18 10.92
CA PHE A 22 -4.04 21.57 11.02
C PHE A 22 -3.11 22.48 10.24
N ASP A 23 -3.70 23.44 9.52
CA ASP A 23 -2.99 24.51 8.83
C ASP A 23 -3.85 25.78 8.80
N ARG A 24 -3.22 26.95 8.72
CA ARG A 24 -3.91 28.23 8.56
C ARG A 24 -3.30 29.02 7.43
N LYS A 25 -4.15 29.79 6.75
CA LYS A 25 -3.74 30.59 5.59
C LYS A 25 -4.48 31.92 5.54
N SER A 26 -3.75 32.93 5.13
CA SER A 26 -4.33 34.24 4.84
C SER A 26 -5.40 34.17 3.74
N ALA A 27 -6.47 34.94 3.87
CA ALA A 27 -7.50 35.12 2.84
C ALA A 27 -6.96 35.77 1.53
N ARG A 28 -5.71 36.23 1.51
CA ARG A 28 -5.03 36.77 0.33
C ARG A 28 -4.38 35.71 -0.55
N LYS A 29 -4.29 34.45 -0.09
CA LYS A 29 -3.72 33.35 -0.86
C LYS A 29 -4.54 33.05 -2.11
N ASP A 30 -3.91 32.56 -3.15
CA ASP A 30 -4.58 32.17 -4.38
C ASP A 30 -5.14 30.75 -4.34
N ASP A 31 -5.99 30.44 -5.31
CA ASP A 31 -6.67 29.15 -5.40
C ASP A 31 -5.71 27.99 -5.58
N LYS A 32 -4.56 28.21 -6.24
CA LYS A 32 -3.53 27.17 -6.43
C LYS A 32 -2.85 26.81 -5.11
N GLU A 33 -2.58 27.82 -4.27
CA GLU A 33 -1.98 27.58 -2.96
C GLU A 33 -2.97 26.82 -2.05
N ILE A 34 -4.24 27.21 -2.07
CA ILE A 34 -5.28 26.51 -1.29
C ILE A 34 -5.49 25.08 -1.81
N ALA A 35 -5.53 24.87 -3.13
CA ALA A 35 -5.62 23.54 -3.74
C ALA A 35 -4.48 22.62 -3.30
N LYS A 36 -3.26 23.13 -3.19
CA LYS A 36 -2.09 22.40 -2.69
C LYS A 36 -2.36 21.82 -1.28
N HIS A 37 -2.89 22.65 -0.37
CA HIS A 37 -3.18 22.22 0.99
C HIS A 37 -4.37 21.25 1.04
N ILE A 38 -5.43 21.50 0.25
CA ILE A 38 -6.58 20.58 0.16
C ILE A 38 -6.13 19.20 -0.35
N SER A 39 -5.37 19.17 -1.45
CA SER A 39 -4.80 17.92 -1.99
C SER A 39 -3.93 17.20 -0.94
N ALA A 40 -3.08 17.95 -0.25
CA ALA A 40 -2.16 17.38 0.74
C ALA A 40 -2.88 16.72 1.93
N PHE A 41 -3.91 17.37 2.48
CA PHE A 41 -4.72 16.81 3.56
C PHE A 41 -5.54 15.60 3.07
N ALA A 42 -6.21 15.71 1.92
CA ALA A 42 -7.01 14.63 1.37
C ALA A 42 -6.16 13.38 1.04
N ASN A 43 -4.92 13.57 0.62
CA ASN A 43 -4.01 12.46 0.32
C ASN A 43 -3.38 11.82 1.57
N ALA A 44 -3.43 12.50 2.71
CA ALA A 44 -2.98 12.01 4.02
C ALA A 44 -4.15 11.54 4.88
N GLY A 45 -4.15 11.90 6.15
CA GLY A 45 -5.18 11.53 7.14
C GLY A 45 -6.36 12.49 7.25
N GLY A 46 -6.54 13.42 6.29
CA GLY A 46 -7.48 14.54 6.41
C GLY A 46 -6.95 15.65 7.32
N GLY A 47 -7.79 16.65 7.63
CA GLY A 47 -7.43 17.73 8.55
C GLY A 47 -8.20 19.03 8.31
N LYS A 48 -7.89 20.04 9.12
CA LYS A 48 -8.52 21.36 9.06
C LYS A 48 -7.59 22.40 8.44
N LEU A 49 -8.09 23.06 7.42
CA LEU A 49 -7.47 24.25 6.82
C LEU A 49 -8.32 25.47 7.17
N VAL A 50 -7.75 26.41 7.91
CA VAL A 50 -8.43 27.62 8.32
C VAL A 50 -7.94 28.79 7.48
N ILE A 51 -8.87 29.55 6.88
CA ILE A 51 -8.58 30.68 6.00
C ILE A 51 -9.08 31.96 6.67
N GLY A 52 -8.24 33.01 6.64
CA GLY A 52 -8.50 34.30 7.34
C GLY A 52 -7.69 34.46 8.61
N ILE A 53 -6.71 33.59 8.86
CA ILE A 53 -5.71 33.72 9.92
C ILE A 53 -4.32 33.73 9.29
N GLU A 54 -3.49 34.66 9.66
CA GLU A 54 -2.12 34.81 9.18
C GLU A 54 -1.18 33.78 9.84
N ASP A 55 0.02 33.60 9.30
CA ASP A 55 0.99 32.60 9.78
C ASP A 55 1.43 32.85 11.24
N ASP A 56 1.40 34.12 11.70
CA ASP A 56 1.70 34.52 13.08
C ASP A 56 0.51 34.36 14.06
N GLY A 57 -0.65 33.95 13.55
CA GLY A 57 -1.87 33.76 14.32
C GLY A 57 -2.80 34.98 14.35
N GLU A 58 -2.46 36.07 13.64
CA GLU A 58 -3.34 37.25 13.53
C GLU A 58 -4.64 36.87 12.80
N ILE A 59 -5.79 37.14 13.42
CA ILE A 59 -7.10 36.95 12.78
C ILE A 59 -7.35 38.12 11.85
N SER A 60 -7.02 37.96 10.57
CA SER A 60 -7.16 39.03 9.56
C SER A 60 -8.54 39.07 8.89
N GLY A 61 -9.25 37.92 8.88
CA GLY A 61 -10.58 37.80 8.28
C GLY A 61 -10.59 37.97 6.76
N PHE A 62 -11.78 38.26 6.22
CA PHE A 62 -12.02 38.45 4.79
C PHE A 62 -12.24 39.92 4.40
N ARG A 63 -12.38 40.84 5.38
CA ARG A 63 -12.51 42.30 5.11
C ARG A 63 -11.16 42.99 4.93
N ARG A 64 -10.05 42.30 5.21
CA ARG A 64 -8.70 42.84 5.01
C ARG A 64 -8.43 43.16 3.54
N ASN A 65 -7.78 44.28 3.29
CA ASN A 65 -7.45 44.72 1.94
C ASN A 65 -6.60 43.63 1.21
N GLY A 66 -7.02 43.26 0.00
CA GLY A 66 -6.43 42.21 -0.81
C GLY A 66 -6.92 40.78 -0.49
N ALA A 67 -7.85 40.62 0.46
CA ALA A 67 -8.55 39.36 0.65
C ALA A 67 -9.39 39.01 -0.58
N ARG A 68 -9.47 37.75 -0.90
CA ARG A 68 -10.34 37.23 -1.96
C ARG A 68 -11.70 36.87 -1.41
N ASP A 69 -12.69 36.72 -2.30
CA ASP A 69 -14.05 36.37 -1.88
C ASP A 69 -14.07 34.98 -1.22
N ILE A 70 -14.74 34.89 -0.08
CA ILE A 70 -14.87 33.67 0.71
C ILE A 70 -15.48 32.51 -0.09
N GLU A 71 -16.41 32.81 -1.02
CA GLU A 71 -17.05 31.85 -1.91
C GLU A 71 -16.07 31.12 -2.82
N ASN A 72 -14.95 31.75 -3.21
CA ASN A 72 -13.90 31.12 -4.02
C ASN A 72 -13.25 29.99 -3.23
N PHE A 73 -12.95 30.21 -1.96
CA PHE A 73 -12.38 29.20 -1.08
C PHE A 73 -13.36 28.08 -0.74
N GLU A 74 -14.64 28.40 -0.57
CA GLU A 74 -15.68 27.40 -0.36
C GLU A 74 -15.82 26.43 -1.53
N ARG A 75 -15.56 26.91 -2.75
CA ARG A 75 -15.62 26.09 -3.98
C ARG A 75 -14.27 25.49 -4.36
N ALA A 76 -13.18 25.86 -3.69
CA ALA A 76 -11.83 25.49 -4.08
C ALA A 76 -11.66 23.96 -4.30
N ALA A 77 -12.19 23.13 -3.41
CA ALA A 77 -12.11 21.68 -3.56
C ALA A 77 -12.75 21.18 -4.85
N LEU A 78 -13.87 21.78 -5.28
CA LEU A 78 -14.60 21.39 -6.49
C LEU A 78 -13.92 21.89 -7.78
N THR A 79 -13.32 23.10 -7.72
CA THR A 79 -12.81 23.77 -8.92
C THR A 79 -11.33 23.51 -9.18
N THR A 80 -10.58 23.17 -8.12
CA THR A 80 -9.11 23.10 -8.18
C THR A 80 -8.51 21.76 -7.82
N CYS A 81 -9.34 20.75 -7.45
CA CYS A 81 -8.88 19.41 -7.13
C CYS A 81 -9.59 18.34 -7.98
N SER A 82 -8.85 17.31 -8.37
CA SER A 82 -9.36 16.16 -9.13
C SER A 82 -8.82 14.83 -8.58
N PRO A 83 -9.68 13.86 -8.21
CA PRO A 83 -11.10 14.06 -7.95
C PRO A 83 -11.31 15.04 -6.80
N SER A 84 -12.48 15.68 -6.76
CA SER A 84 -12.81 16.58 -5.65
C SER A 84 -12.93 15.80 -4.35
N PRO A 85 -12.17 16.14 -3.30
CA PRO A 85 -12.30 15.51 -1.99
C PRO A 85 -13.57 15.99 -1.27
N ILE A 86 -14.00 15.24 -0.26
CA ILE A 86 -15.09 15.66 0.64
C ILE A 86 -14.55 16.73 1.58
N VAL A 87 -15.21 17.91 1.58
CA VAL A 87 -14.82 19.03 2.42
C VAL A 87 -16.07 19.63 3.08
N HIS A 88 -16.11 19.61 4.41
CA HIS A 88 -17.10 20.30 5.20
C HIS A 88 -16.66 21.75 5.46
N ARG A 89 -17.54 22.69 5.18
CA ARG A 89 -17.26 24.13 5.21
C ARG A 89 -18.03 24.81 6.32
N SER A 90 -17.37 25.65 7.11
CA SER A 90 -17.99 26.41 8.18
C SER A 90 -17.45 27.83 8.20
N ARG A 91 -18.34 28.84 8.08
CA ARG A 91 -17.99 30.23 8.33
C ARG A 91 -18.13 30.47 9.83
N VAL A 92 -17.09 30.98 10.45
CA VAL A 92 -17.07 31.29 11.89
C VAL A 92 -16.92 32.78 12.06
N ALA A 93 -17.88 33.41 12.76
CA ALA A 93 -17.86 34.84 13.03
C ALA A 93 -16.70 35.20 13.99
N VAL A 94 -15.98 36.23 13.69
CA VAL A 94 -14.84 36.74 14.48
C VAL A 94 -14.84 38.27 14.51
N VAL A 95 -14.11 38.83 15.45
CA VAL A 95 -13.67 40.23 15.39
C VAL A 95 -12.23 40.18 14.84
N ASN A 96 -11.98 40.85 13.71
CA ASN A 96 -10.65 40.85 13.07
C ASN A 96 -9.67 41.78 13.84
N SER A 97 -8.42 41.75 13.46
CA SER A 97 -7.35 42.56 14.07
C SER A 97 -7.57 44.08 13.98
N SER A 98 -8.47 44.54 13.09
CA SER A 98 -8.87 45.95 12.99
C SER A 98 -10.05 46.30 13.91
N GLY A 99 -10.60 45.35 14.67
CA GLY A 99 -11.75 45.53 15.56
C GLY A 99 -13.10 45.49 14.84
N GLU A 100 -13.18 44.99 13.61
CA GLU A 100 -14.40 44.88 12.82
C GLU A 100 -14.99 43.46 12.89
N ASP A 101 -16.33 43.39 12.83
CA ASP A 101 -17.03 42.10 12.68
C ASP A 101 -16.69 41.50 11.31
N ASP A 102 -16.19 40.29 11.32
CA ASP A 102 -15.71 39.58 10.14
C ASP A 102 -15.97 38.05 10.27
N ALA A 103 -15.42 37.26 9.39
CA ALA A 103 -15.49 35.82 9.45
C ALA A 103 -14.13 35.16 9.07
N ILE A 104 -13.91 33.97 9.56
CA ILE A 104 -12.92 33.04 9.05
C ILE A 104 -13.63 31.85 8.44
N LEU A 105 -12.98 31.15 7.49
CA LEU A 105 -13.49 29.95 6.86
C LEU A 105 -12.72 28.72 7.34
N VAL A 106 -13.43 27.74 7.86
CA VAL A 106 -12.88 26.44 8.24
C VAL A 106 -13.25 25.42 7.18
N LEU A 107 -12.25 24.81 6.55
CA LEU A 107 -12.37 23.69 5.64
C LEU A 107 -11.92 22.43 6.38
N ASP A 108 -12.87 21.56 6.73
CA ASP A 108 -12.60 20.24 7.31
C ASP A 108 -12.55 19.23 6.19
N ILE A 109 -11.36 18.76 5.88
CA ILE A 109 -11.03 17.95 4.70
C ILE A 109 -10.96 16.50 5.13
N GLU A 110 -11.82 15.65 4.56
CA GLU A 110 -11.76 14.22 4.80
C GLU A 110 -10.59 13.56 4.04
N ALA A 111 -10.04 12.50 4.63
CA ALA A 111 -9.06 11.66 3.94
C ALA A 111 -9.70 10.96 2.74
N SER A 112 -9.08 11.07 1.57
CA SER A 112 -9.45 10.29 0.39
C SER A 112 -8.83 8.89 0.51
N THR A 113 -9.65 7.89 0.80
CA THR A 113 -9.17 6.53 1.11
C THR A 113 -8.89 5.68 -0.13
N ASN A 114 -9.54 5.97 -1.27
CA ASN A 114 -9.52 5.11 -2.45
C ASN A 114 -9.00 5.79 -3.73
N ARG A 115 -8.69 7.09 -3.68
CA ARG A 115 -8.18 7.84 -4.83
C ARG A 115 -7.14 8.86 -4.42
N VAL A 116 -6.17 9.07 -5.29
CA VAL A 116 -5.20 10.15 -5.17
C VAL A 116 -5.85 11.43 -5.68
N VAL A 117 -5.74 12.51 -4.91
CA VAL A 117 -6.28 13.84 -5.25
C VAL A 117 -5.14 14.69 -5.82
N SER A 118 -5.28 15.15 -7.07
CA SER A 118 -4.35 16.08 -7.71
C SER A 118 -4.91 17.49 -7.78
N ARG A 119 -4.05 18.47 -8.02
CA ARG A 119 -4.44 19.84 -8.36
C ARG A 119 -4.74 19.93 -9.85
N THR A 120 -5.91 20.45 -10.23
CA THR A 120 -6.39 20.45 -11.64
C THR A 120 -5.56 21.29 -12.59
N SER A 121 -4.83 22.32 -12.10
CA SER A 121 -4.08 23.24 -12.97
C SER A 121 -2.84 22.63 -13.61
N ASP A 122 -2.27 21.57 -13.03
CA ASP A 122 -0.97 21.00 -13.42
C ASP A 122 -0.82 19.53 -13.06
N ASP A 123 -1.89 18.88 -12.62
CA ASP A 123 -1.94 17.48 -12.15
C ASP A 123 -0.93 17.15 -11.03
N GLU A 124 -0.44 18.17 -10.32
CA GLU A 124 0.46 17.95 -9.19
C GLU A 124 -0.27 17.35 -7.99
N VAL A 125 0.40 16.40 -7.36
CA VAL A 125 -0.08 15.69 -6.17
C VAL A 125 0.75 16.12 -4.96
N PHE A 126 0.06 16.46 -3.88
CA PHE A 126 0.69 16.85 -2.62
C PHE A 126 0.29 15.89 -1.50
N LEU A 127 1.19 15.71 -0.54
CA LEU A 127 0.97 14.91 0.68
C LEU A 127 1.32 15.75 1.90
N ARG A 128 0.48 15.69 2.93
CA ARG A 128 0.78 16.31 4.21
C ARG A 128 1.78 15.46 4.97
N GLN A 129 2.93 16.06 5.30
CA GLN A 129 3.98 15.46 6.11
C GLN A 129 4.31 16.41 7.25
N ASN A 130 3.88 16.06 8.45
CA ASN A 130 3.92 16.93 9.62
C ASN A 130 3.20 18.26 9.36
N ASP A 131 3.91 19.38 9.39
CA ASP A 131 3.42 20.75 9.17
C ASP A 131 3.50 21.21 7.70
N ARG A 132 3.96 20.35 6.77
CA ARG A 132 4.24 20.74 5.38
C ARG A 132 3.40 19.98 4.36
N SER A 133 2.95 20.71 3.33
CA SER A 133 2.36 20.13 2.13
C SER A 133 3.45 19.93 1.08
N VAL A 134 3.92 18.68 0.94
CA VAL A 134 5.06 18.30 0.10
C VAL A 134 4.55 17.78 -1.25
N ARG A 135 5.12 18.29 -2.35
CA ARG A 135 4.86 17.78 -3.69
C ARG A 135 5.47 16.40 -3.86
N LEU A 136 4.69 15.46 -4.37
CA LEU A 136 5.16 14.11 -4.67
C LEU A 136 5.76 14.05 -6.08
N ASN A 137 6.84 13.29 -6.22
CA ASN A 137 7.36 12.91 -7.53
C ASN A 137 6.53 11.73 -8.11
N ARG A 138 6.80 11.38 -9.39
CA ARG A 138 6.04 10.34 -10.12
C ARG A 138 6.05 8.98 -9.42
N GLU A 139 7.17 8.59 -8.85
CA GLU A 139 7.31 7.32 -8.13
C GLU A 139 6.49 7.30 -6.83
N GLN A 140 6.51 8.41 -6.09
CA GLN A 140 5.73 8.57 -4.87
C GLN A 140 4.22 8.62 -5.14
N VAL A 141 3.80 9.25 -6.25
CA VAL A 141 2.39 9.26 -6.68
C VAL A 141 1.94 7.84 -7.00
N LEU A 142 2.75 7.08 -7.77
CA LEU A 142 2.45 5.69 -8.10
C LEU A 142 2.34 4.82 -6.85
N ALA A 143 3.24 5.00 -5.89
CA ALA A 143 3.18 4.30 -4.60
C ALA A 143 1.89 4.63 -3.83
N LEU A 144 1.49 5.91 -3.81
CA LEU A 144 0.25 6.34 -3.17
C LEU A 144 -1.01 5.80 -3.87
N GLU A 145 -1.00 5.68 -5.22
CA GLU A 145 -2.08 5.06 -6.00
C GLU A 145 -2.24 3.57 -5.62
N TYR A 146 -1.14 2.83 -5.43
CA TYR A 146 -1.18 1.44 -4.95
C TYR A 146 -1.68 1.36 -3.51
N ASP A 147 -1.19 2.21 -2.62
CA ASP A 147 -1.60 2.23 -1.21
C ASP A 147 -3.10 2.50 -1.05
N LYS A 148 -3.67 3.34 -1.92
CA LYS A 148 -5.12 3.65 -1.97
C LYS A 148 -5.94 2.63 -2.77
N GLY A 149 -5.32 1.60 -3.34
CA GLY A 149 -6.00 0.61 -4.18
C GLY A 149 -6.54 1.17 -5.51
N GLN A 150 -6.13 2.38 -5.90
CA GLN A 150 -6.50 2.98 -7.19
C GLN A 150 -5.84 2.25 -8.35
N ARG A 151 -4.68 1.68 -8.11
CA ARG A 151 -4.00 0.74 -9.00
C ARG A 151 -3.72 -0.56 -8.25
N VAL A 152 -3.87 -1.65 -8.97
CA VAL A 152 -3.48 -2.99 -8.53
C VAL A 152 -2.24 -3.36 -9.34
N PHE A 153 -1.13 -3.64 -8.65
CA PHE A 153 0.14 -3.98 -9.32
C PHE A 153 -0.02 -5.20 -10.23
N GLU A 154 -0.81 -6.14 -9.79
CA GLU A 154 -1.09 -7.40 -10.48
C GLU A 154 -1.84 -7.22 -11.81
N ASP A 155 -2.58 -6.09 -12.01
CA ASP A 155 -3.23 -5.73 -13.28
C ASP A 155 -2.27 -5.09 -14.30
N GLY A 156 -1.05 -4.76 -13.89
CA GLY A 156 -0.01 -4.22 -14.76
C GLY A 156 0.38 -5.21 -15.85
N VAL A 157 0.60 -4.72 -17.09
CA VAL A 157 1.05 -5.54 -18.23
C VAL A 157 2.58 -5.62 -18.23
N ILE A 158 3.11 -6.80 -18.52
CA ILE A 158 4.54 -7.02 -18.71
C ILE A 158 4.85 -6.91 -20.20
N GLU A 159 5.58 -5.87 -20.58
CA GLU A 159 5.77 -5.45 -21.98
C GLU A 159 6.45 -6.53 -22.85
N ASP A 160 7.42 -7.24 -22.30
CA ASP A 160 8.21 -8.24 -23.01
C ASP A 160 7.71 -9.68 -22.78
N SER A 161 6.38 -9.84 -22.59
CA SER A 161 5.76 -11.15 -22.37
C SER A 161 4.80 -11.54 -23.49
N SER A 162 4.61 -12.84 -23.67
CA SER A 162 3.74 -13.44 -24.68
C SER A 162 3.08 -14.73 -24.18
N LEU A 163 2.29 -15.38 -25.03
CA LEU A 163 1.73 -16.70 -24.74
C LEU A 163 2.83 -17.80 -24.69
N ASP A 164 3.95 -17.59 -25.36
CA ASP A 164 5.07 -18.55 -25.38
C ASP A 164 5.78 -18.67 -24.02
N ASP A 165 5.61 -17.66 -23.15
CA ASP A 165 6.16 -17.68 -21.80
C ASP A 165 5.31 -18.51 -20.82
N VAL A 166 4.14 -18.98 -21.25
CA VAL A 166 3.19 -19.69 -20.38
C VAL A 166 3.61 -21.13 -20.15
N ASP A 167 3.52 -21.59 -18.92
CA ASP A 167 3.60 -23.00 -18.53
C ASP A 167 2.25 -23.68 -18.83
N HIS A 168 2.18 -24.35 -19.94
CA HIS A 168 0.95 -24.99 -20.42
C HIS A 168 0.44 -26.05 -19.46
N GLU A 169 1.31 -26.76 -18.73
CA GLU A 169 0.89 -27.79 -17.76
C GLU A 169 0.06 -27.15 -16.62
N VAL A 170 0.52 -26.00 -16.12
CA VAL A 170 -0.20 -25.26 -15.08
C VAL A 170 -1.51 -24.68 -15.63
N LEU A 171 -1.49 -24.16 -16.86
CA LEU A 171 -2.69 -23.61 -17.49
C LEU A 171 -3.73 -24.69 -17.79
N ASP A 172 -3.31 -25.85 -18.29
CA ASP A 172 -4.20 -26.98 -18.56
C ASP A 172 -4.88 -27.47 -17.28
N ARG A 173 -4.12 -27.62 -16.19
CA ARG A 173 -4.69 -27.97 -14.88
C ARG A 173 -5.68 -26.90 -14.39
N TYR A 174 -5.40 -25.64 -14.62
CA TYR A 174 -6.32 -24.55 -14.29
C TYR A 174 -7.61 -24.62 -15.12
N LYS A 175 -7.49 -24.92 -16.43
CA LYS A 175 -8.64 -25.13 -17.32
C LYS A 175 -9.50 -26.32 -16.88
N GLU A 176 -8.88 -27.43 -16.49
CA GLU A 176 -9.55 -28.61 -15.95
C GLU A 176 -10.38 -28.25 -14.70
N ILE A 177 -9.80 -27.53 -13.75
CA ILE A 177 -10.50 -27.10 -12.53
C ILE A 177 -11.71 -26.20 -12.84
N LEU A 178 -11.60 -25.37 -13.88
CA LEU A 178 -12.66 -24.49 -14.33
C LEU A 178 -13.73 -25.18 -15.19
N GLY A 179 -13.45 -26.36 -15.70
CA GLY A 179 -14.24 -27.01 -16.75
C GLY A 179 -14.27 -26.19 -18.06
N ALA A 180 -13.16 -25.49 -18.37
CA ALA A 180 -13.08 -24.59 -19.52
C ALA A 180 -12.47 -25.31 -20.73
N ASP A 181 -13.22 -25.38 -21.84
CA ASP A 181 -12.78 -25.93 -23.13
C ASP A 181 -12.55 -24.82 -24.17
N ALA A 182 -11.90 -23.73 -23.75
CA ALA A 182 -11.59 -22.58 -24.60
C ALA A 182 -10.08 -22.53 -24.90
N PRO A 183 -9.67 -21.86 -26.01
CA PRO A 183 -8.26 -21.61 -26.29
C PRO A 183 -7.56 -20.88 -25.13
N ASP A 184 -6.29 -21.16 -24.92
CA ASP A 184 -5.46 -20.63 -23.83
C ASP A 184 -5.52 -19.10 -23.72
N GLU A 185 -5.29 -18.42 -24.83
CA GLU A 185 -5.38 -16.97 -24.87
C GLU A 185 -6.76 -16.44 -24.44
N GLN A 186 -7.84 -17.11 -24.86
CA GLN A 186 -9.19 -16.70 -24.49
C GLN A 186 -9.44 -16.87 -22.99
N VAL A 187 -8.96 -17.97 -22.40
CA VAL A 187 -9.07 -18.22 -20.95
C VAL A 187 -8.30 -17.13 -20.18
N LEU A 188 -7.05 -16.89 -20.56
CA LEU A 188 -6.20 -15.88 -19.90
C LEU A 188 -6.78 -14.48 -20.02
N ARG A 189 -7.29 -14.10 -21.20
CA ARG A 189 -7.94 -12.78 -21.41
C ARG A 189 -9.22 -12.62 -20.59
N SER A 190 -10.09 -13.63 -20.59
CA SER A 190 -11.38 -13.58 -19.87
C SER A 190 -11.19 -13.39 -18.36
N ARG A 191 -10.07 -13.84 -17.82
CA ARG A 191 -9.70 -13.74 -16.41
C ARG A 191 -8.72 -12.60 -16.09
N ARG A 192 -8.42 -11.73 -17.08
CA ARG A 192 -7.49 -10.60 -16.97
C ARG A 192 -6.03 -11.02 -16.69
N PHE A 193 -5.65 -12.25 -16.99
CA PHE A 193 -4.27 -12.70 -16.90
C PHE A 193 -3.46 -12.32 -18.15
N MET A 194 -4.16 -11.92 -19.22
CA MET A 194 -3.54 -11.42 -20.46
C MET A 194 -4.32 -10.22 -20.99
N ARG A 195 -3.61 -9.23 -21.55
CA ARG A 195 -4.16 -8.05 -22.21
C ARG A 195 -3.30 -7.72 -23.43
N ASP A 196 -3.94 -7.50 -24.59
CA ASP A 196 -3.28 -7.16 -25.86
C ASP A 196 -2.13 -8.11 -26.23
N GLY A 197 -2.32 -9.43 -26.01
CA GLY A 197 -1.34 -10.48 -26.32
C GLY A 197 -0.19 -10.60 -25.31
N ARG A 198 -0.21 -9.86 -24.21
CA ARG A 198 0.83 -9.83 -23.17
C ARG A 198 0.28 -10.27 -21.82
N LEU A 199 1.10 -10.90 -21.00
CA LEU A 199 0.72 -11.28 -19.65
C LEU A 199 0.59 -10.05 -18.76
N THR A 200 -0.42 -10.07 -17.88
CA THR A 200 -0.42 -9.21 -16.72
C THR A 200 0.54 -9.76 -15.67
N VAL A 201 0.88 -8.95 -14.66
CA VAL A 201 1.68 -9.41 -13.52
C VAL A 201 1.03 -10.64 -12.86
N ALA A 202 -0.30 -10.61 -12.64
CA ALA A 202 -1.03 -11.78 -12.13
C ALA A 202 -0.90 -13.00 -13.06
N GLY A 203 -1.02 -12.79 -14.37
CA GLY A 203 -0.86 -13.84 -15.37
C GLY A 203 0.54 -14.44 -15.36
N ALA A 204 1.56 -13.61 -15.28
CA ALA A 204 2.94 -14.07 -15.21
C ALA A 204 3.23 -14.81 -13.89
N LEU A 205 2.80 -14.30 -12.75
CA LEU A 205 2.98 -14.96 -11.46
C LEU A 205 2.32 -16.34 -11.41
N LEU A 206 1.14 -16.49 -12.01
CA LEU A 206 0.39 -17.74 -11.95
C LEU A 206 0.79 -18.75 -13.05
N PHE A 207 1.18 -18.26 -14.23
CA PHE A 207 1.31 -19.12 -15.41
C PHE A 207 2.63 -19.00 -16.16
N ALA A 208 3.49 -18.00 -15.94
CA ALA A 208 4.76 -17.95 -16.66
C ALA A 208 5.70 -19.07 -16.20
N GLN A 209 6.45 -19.67 -17.15
CA GLN A 209 7.45 -20.72 -16.88
C GLN A 209 8.48 -20.27 -15.84
N ASP A 210 8.97 -19.05 -15.95
CA ASP A 210 9.84 -18.40 -14.95
C ASP A 210 9.51 -16.92 -14.76
N PRO A 211 8.57 -16.59 -13.86
CA PRO A 211 8.25 -15.20 -13.54
C PRO A 211 9.45 -14.42 -12.98
N SER A 212 10.47 -15.09 -12.43
CA SER A 212 11.62 -14.41 -11.81
C SER A 212 12.52 -13.70 -12.82
N VAL A 213 12.44 -14.05 -14.11
CA VAL A 213 13.11 -13.31 -15.20
C VAL A 213 12.54 -11.89 -15.32
N MET A 214 11.23 -11.77 -15.21
CA MET A 214 10.51 -10.50 -15.30
C MET A 214 10.45 -9.77 -13.96
N MET A 215 10.35 -10.54 -12.88
CA MET A 215 10.20 -10.09 -11.50
C MET A 215 11.13 -10.85 -10.56
N PRO A 216 12.40 -10.44 -10.40
CA PRO A 216 13.39 -11.18 -9.61
C PRO A 216 12.98 -11.51 -8.17
N GLN A 217 12.02 -10.76 -7.63
CA GLN A 217 11.43 -10.98 -6.31
C GLN A 217 10.41 -12.14 -6.26
N ALA A 218 9.93 -12.64 -7.42
CA ALA A 218 8.93 -13.72 -7.51
C ALA A 218 9.57 -15.09 -7.28
N ARG A 219 10.13 -15.30 -6.09
CA ARG A 219 10.75 -16.56 -5.67
C ARG A 219 10.54 -16.85 -4.19
N VAL A 220 10.63 -18.12 -3.85
CA VAL A 220 10.67 -18.59 -2.46
C VAL A 220 12.02 -19.27 -2.21
N ARG A 221 12.73 -18.83 -1.18
CA ARG A 221 14.00 -19.44 -0.76
C ARG A 221 13.80 -20.17 0.56
N VAL A 222 14.13 -21.46 0.56
CA VAL A 222 14.06 -22.32 1.74
C VAL A 222 15.48 -22.61 2.21
N LEU A 223 15.73 -22.36 3.51
CA LEU A 223 17.04 -22.55 4.15
C LEU A 223 16.88 -23.40 5.39
N ARG A 224 17.79 -24.34 5.61
CA ARG A 224 17.96 -25.07 6.87
C ARG A 224 19.27 -24.65 7.53
N TYR A 225 19.18 -24.21 8.75
CA TYR A 225 20.31 -23.86 9.59
C TYR A 225 20.60 -24.97 10.59
N ASP A 226 21.88 -25.17 10.93
CA ASP A 226 22.31 -26.00 12.07
C ASP A 226 22.29 -25.10 13.32
N GLY A 227 21.53 -25.51 14.33
CA GLY A 227 21.34 -24.72 15.56
C GLY A 227 20.14 -23.77 15.51
N ILE A 228 20.12 -22.83 16.48
CA ILE A 228 18.97 -21.95 16.76
C ILE A 228 19.16 -20.52 16.28
N LYS A 229 20.30 -20.20 15.67
CA LYS A 229 20.64 -18.84 15.17
C LYS A 229 21.23 -18.93 13.78
N MET A 230 21.01 -17.88 12.99
CA MET A 230 21.70 -17.69 11.73
C MET A 230 23.10 -17.17 12.01
N GLU A 231 24.12 -17.84 11.50
CA GLU A 231 25.51 -17.42 11.56
C GLU A 231 26.00 -17.03 10.17
N THR A 232 26.98 -16.16 10.07
CA THR A 232 27.49 -15.59 8.81
C THR A 232 29.03 -15.66 8.76
N GLY A 233 29.59 -15.47 7.57
CA GLY A 233 31.05 -15.50 7.36
C GLY A 233 31.63 -16.88 7.55
N GLU A 234 32.72 -16.98 8.30
CA GLU A 234 33.44 -18.25 8.54
C GLU A 234 32.63 -19.28 9.34
N HIS A 235 31.59 -18.83 10.04
CA HIS A 235 30.70 -19.68 10.84
C HIS A 235 29.36 -19.96 10.15
N LEU A 236 29.28 -19.78 8.82
CA LEU A 236 28.05 -20.03 8.08
C LEU A 236 27.51 -21.45 8.34
N ASN A 237 26.30 -21.52 8.92
CA ASN A 237 25.69 -22.76 9.36
C ASN A 237 24.47 -23.21 8.53
N ILE A 238 24.41 -22.79 7.26
CA ILE A 238 23.38 -23.27 6.31
C ILE A 238 23.76 -24.71 5.89
N THR A 239 22.89 -25.66 6.23
CA THR A 239 23.06 -27.07 5.88
C THR A 239 22.36 -27.45 4.57
N LYS A 240 21.28 -26.75 4.24
CA LYS A 240 20.54 -26.94 2.99
C LYS A 240 19.93 -25.61 2.54
N GLU A 241 20.01 -25.36 1.24
CA GLU A 241 19.43 -24.18 0.62
C GLU A 241 18.86 -24.54 -0.75
N ARG A 242 17.65 -24.02 -1.03
CA ARG A 242 17.06 -24.10 -2.37
C ARG A 242 16.17 -22.89 -2.64
N SER A 243 16.30 -22.34 -3.83
CA SER A 243 15.37 -21.33 -4.36
C SER A 243 14.41 -21.96 -5.35
N PHE A 244 13.14 -21.62 -5.21
CA PHE A 244 12.08 -22.02 -6.12
C PHE A 244 11.65 -20.82 -6.94
N CYS A 245 11.79 -20.94 -8.26
CA CYS A 245 11.31 -20.01 -9.28
C CYS A 245 10.31 -20.77 -10.15
N GLY A 246 9.39 -20.05 -10.78
CA GLY A 246 8.35 -20.64 -11.60
C GLY A 246 6.96 -20.11 -11.26
N PRO A 247 5.91 -20.64 -11.91
CA PRO A 247 4.53 -20.25 -11.57
C PRO A 247 4.24 -20.59 -10.11
N LEU A 248 3.55 -19.68 -9.43
CA LEU A 248 3.32 -19.75 -7.97
C LEU A 248 2.78 -21.11 -7.49
N PRO A 249 1.87 -21.79 -8.21
CA PRO A 249 1.44 -23.15 -7.81
C PRO A 249 2.59 -24.15 -7.73
N LYS A 250 3.53 -24.14 -8.70
CA LYS A 250 4.70 -25.03 -8.70
C LYS A 250 5.71 -24.61 -7.62
N VAL A 251 5.86 -23.30 -7.37
CA VAL A 251 6.73 -22.79 -6.29
C VAL A 251 6.23 -23.22 -4.92
N ILE A 252 4.92 -23.11 -4.66
CA ILE A 252 4.30 -23.57 -3.40
C ILE A 252 4.51 -25.07 -3.23
N GLN A 253 4.22 -25.86 -4.28
CA GLN A 253 4.36 -27.31 -4.24
C GLN A 253 5.82 -27.73 -3.98
N GLY A 254 6.78 -27.16 -4.71
CA GLY A 254 8.20 -27.50 -4.53
C GLY A 254 8.74 -27.09 -3.16
N ALA A 255 8.32 -25.93 -2.64
CA ALA A 255 8.69 -25.51 -1.30
C ALA A 255 8.06 -26.42 -0.23
N TYR A 256 6.78 -26.81 -0.41
CA TYR A 256 6.10 -27.78 0.47
C TYR A 256 6.85 -29.09 0.55
N GLU A 257 7.19 -29.69 -0.60
CA GLU A 257 7.90 -30.97 -0.66
C GLU A 257 9.27 -30.90 0.04
N LEU A 258 10.01 -29.83 -0.19
CA LEU A 258 11.31 -29.64 0.44
C LEU A 258 11.18 -29.45 1.97
N ILE A 259 10.28 -28.59 2.42
CA ILE A 259 10.04 -28.35 3.86
C ILE A 259 9.62 -29.66 4.53
N SER A 260 8.62 -30.36 3.97
CA SER A 260 8.15 -31.66 4.50
C SER A 260 9.29 -32.66 4.64
N SER A 261 10.21 -32.70 3.64
CA SER A 261 11.36 -33.63 3.67
C SER A 261 12.42 -33.31 4.74
N MET A 262 12.37 -32.10 5.31
CA MET A 262 13.33 -31.63 6.33
C MET A 262 12.75 -31.62 7.74
N LEU A 263 11.42 -31.75 7.88
CA LEU A 263 10.75 -31.85 9.17
C LEU A 263 11.06 -33.18 9.84
N ARG A 264 11.25 -33.14 11.16
CA ARG A 264 11.46 -34.32 11.97
C ARG A 264 10.14 -34.94 12.37
N GLU A 265 10.14 -36.24 12.58
CA GLU A 265 9.03 -36.97 13.16
C GLU A 265 9.44 -37.52 14.50
N PHE A 266 8.58 -37.37 15.49
CA PHE A 266 8.78 -37.88 16.84
C PHE A 266 7.83 -39.05 17.09
N GLN A 267 8.35 -40.14 17.61
CA GLN A 267 7.56 -41.30 18.02
C GLN A 267 7.42 -41.34 19.55
N PHE A 268 6.20 -41.53 20.01
CA PHE A 268 5.92 -41.75 21.42
C PHE A 268 4.89 -42.86 21.60
N LEU A 269 4.91 -43.49 22.79
CA LEU A 269 3.94 -44.53 23.14
C LEU A 269 2.63 -43.86 23.58
N GLY A 270 1.56 -44.07 22.85
CA GLY A 270 0.25 -43.53 23.18
C GLY A 270 -0.41 -44.26 24.36
N PRO A 271 -1.49 -43.72 24.93
CA PRO A 271 -2.22 -44.31 26.03
C PRO A 271 -2.82 -45.71 25.72
N ASP A 272 -2.99 -46.00 24.45
CA ASP A 272 -3.48 -47.27 23.92
C ASP A 272 -2.37 -48.35 23.76
N GLY A 273 -1.15 -48.01 24.16
CA GLY A 273 0.01 -48.89 24.06
C GLY A 273 0.59 -49.03 22.66
N LYS A 274 0.17 -48.16 21.71
CA LYS A 274 0.71 -48.12 20.36
C LYS A 274 1.65 -46.92 20.15
N PHE A 275 2.67 -47.12 19.33
CA PHE A 275 3.51 -46.02 18.91
C PHE A 275 2.72 -45.07 17.97
N GLN A 276 2.75 -43.78 18.33
CA GLN A 276 2.19 -42.70 17.52
C GLN A 276 3.33 -41.84 17.00
N THR A 277 3.25 -41.45 15.72
CA THR A 277 4.19 -40.53 15.09
C THR A 277 3.56 -39.15 15.01
N VAL A 278 4.29 -38.14 15.46
CA VAL A 278 3.86 -36.73 15.42
C VAL A 278 4.92 -35.93 14.71
N PRO A 279 4.55 -35.13 13.69
CA PRO A 279 5.49 -34.25 13.01
C PRO A 279 5.95 -33.13 13.96
N GLU A 280 7.16 -32.63 13.72
CA GLU A 280 7.78 -31.51 14.47
C GLU A 280 6.90 -30.28 14.52
N TYR A 281 6.24 -29.95 13.42
CA TYR A 281 5.23 -28.89 13.31
C TYR A 281 3.95 -29.44 12.67
N PRO A 282 2.76 -28.99 13.12
CA PRO A 282 1.51 -29.34 12.44
C PRO A 282 1.55 -28.86 10.99
N GLU A 283 1.33 -29.75 10.04
CA GLU A 283 1.41 -29.44 8.60
C GLU A 283 0.55 -28.25 8.21
N PHE A 284 -0.70 -28.22 8.70
CA PHE A 284 -1.63 -27.12 8.46
C PHE A 284 -1.02 -25.76 8.79
N ALA A 285 -0.35 -25.61 9.94
CA ALA A 285 0.13 -24.33 10.43
C ALA A 285 1.24 -23.73 9.54
N TRP A 286 2.25 -24.54 9.20
CA TRP A 286 3.37 -24.03 8.39
C TRP A 286 3.00 -23.93 6.90
N PHE A 287 2.15 -24.84 6.40
CA PHE A 287 1.71 -24.79 5.01
C PHE A 287 0.80 -23.59 4.74
N GLU A 288 -0.15 -23.31 5.64
CA GLU A 288 -0.94 -22.09 5.57
C GLU A 288 -0.05 -20.83 5.62
N GLY A 289 0.95 -20.83 6.50
CA GLY A 289 1.94 -19.75 6.55
C GLY A 289 2.69 -19.54 5.23
N LEU A 290 3.10 -20.63 4.55
CA LEU A 290 3.73 -20.56 3.24
C LEU A 290 2.78 -20.03 2.17
N VAL A 291 1.56 -20.55 2.10
CA VAL A 291 0.55 -20.09 1.13
C VAL A 291 0.23 -18.63 1.35
N ASN A 292 0.01 -18.22 2.60
CA ASN A 292 -0.26 -16.83 2.94
C ASN A 292 0.92 -15.90 2.59
N ALA A 293 2.15 -16.34 2.83
CA ALA A 293 3.34 -15.58 2.47
C ALA A 293 3.45 -15.35 0.95
N VAL A 294 3.03 -16.31 0.13
CA VAL A 294 3.06 -16.23 -1.33
C VAL A 294 1.88 -15.40 -1.87
N THR A 295 0.66 -15.68 -1.40
CA THR A 295 -0.57 -15.07 -1.94
C THR A 295 -0.76 -13.62 -1.52
N HIS A 296 -0.29 -13.24 -0.32
CA HIS A 296 -0.41 -11.89 0.23
C HIS A 296 0.87 -11.05 0.12
N ARG A 297 1.88 -11.54 -0.62
CA ARG A 297 3.09 -10.77 -0.86
C ARG A 297 2.79 -9.54 -1.70
N ASP A 298 3.32 -8.40 -1.30
CA ASP A 298 3.36 -7.20 -2.14
C ASP A 298 4.45 -7.34 -3.22
N TYR A 299 4.06 -7.86 -4.40
CA TYR A 299 4.99 -8.07 -5.52
C TYR A 299 5.50 -6.76 -6.14
N SER A 300 4.91 -5.61 -5.81
CA SER A 300 5.44 -4.29 -6.21
C SER A 300 6.73 -3.93 -5.45
N PHE A 301 6.95 -4.54 -4.30
CA PHE A 301 8.16 -4.34 -3.48
C PHE A 301 9.32 -5.16 -4.06
N ARG A 302 10.29 -4.46 -4.67
CA ARG A 302 11.49 -5.03 -5.27
C ARG A 302 12.62 -5.09 -4.25
N GLY A 303 13.59 -5.97 -4.48
CA GLY A 303 14.83 -6.03 -3.69
C GLY A 303 14.88 -7.09 -2.60
N ASP A 304 13.77 -7.78 -2.32
CA ASP A 304 13.74 -8.92 -1.40
C ASP A 304 12.73 -9.98 -1.87
N TYR A 305 12.79 -11.18 -1.31
CA TYR A 305 11.98 -12.34 -1.69
C TYR A 305 11.50 -13.09 -0.44
N ILE A 306 10.54 -14.02 -0.62
CA ILE A 306 10.03 -14.83 0.48
C ILE A 306 11.11 -15.78 0.95
N ARG A 307 11.35 -15.82 2.26
CA ARG A 307 12.30 -16.73 2.91
C ARG A 307 11.58 -17.62 3.91
N VAL A 308 11.88 -18.92 3.81
CA VAL A 308 11.53 -19.89 4.83
C VAL A 308 12.84 -20.36 5.49
N SER A 309 13.02 -20.03 6.75
CA SER A 309 14.21 -20.37 7.53
C SER A 309 13.83 -21.42 8.60
N MET A 310 14.45 -22.58 8.53
CA MET A 310 14.24 -23.69 9.47
C MET A 310 15.44 -23.76 10.40
N PHE A 311 15.20 -23.63 11.69
CA PHE A 311 16.17 -23.80 12.77
C PHE A 311 15.87 -25.08 13.55
N ASP A 312 16.67 -25.38 14.56
CA ASP A 312 16.44 -26.56 15.38
C ASP A 312 15.27 -26.43 16.36
N ASP A 313 14.84 -25.18 16.63
CA ASP A 313 13.79 -24.87 17.59
C ASP A 313 12.56 -24.20 16.95
N ARG A 314 12.63 -23.75 15.68
CA ARG A 314 11.53 -23.02 15.01
C ARG A 314 11.63 -23.00 13.49
N LEU A 315 10.50 -22.69 12.88
CA LEU A 315 10.37 -22.34 11.47
C LEU A 315 9.92 -20.89 11.36
N GLU A 316 10.63 -20.08 10.58
CA GLU A 316 10.32 -18.69 10.30
C GLU A 316 9.95 -18.51 8.82
N ILE A 317 8.84 -17.83 8.55
CA ILE A 317 8.43 -17.44 7.21
C ILE A 317 8.40 -15.92 7.15
N VAL A 318 9.21 -15.34 6.27
CA VAL A 318 9.30 -13.89 6.07
C VAL A 318 8.83 -13.57 4.67
N SER A 319 7.74 -12.80 4.58
CA SER A 319 7.23 -12.23 3.32
C SER A 319 7.50 -10.72 3.31
N PRO A 320 8.37 -10.24 2.42
CA PRO A 320 8.65 -8.81 2.30
C PRO A 320 7.43 -8.04 1.80
N GLY A 321 7.18 -6.88 2.38
CA GLY A 321 6.10 -5.99 2.01
C GLY A 321 6.20 -4.68 2.76
N ARG A 322 5.40 -3.69 2.38
CA ARG A 322 5.28 -2.44 3.14
C ARG A 322 4.36 -2.68 4.34
N SER A 323 4.81 -2.33 5.54
CA SER A 323 3.93 -2.27 6.69
C SER A 323 2.86 -1.20 6.43
N ARG A 324 1.60 -1.61 6.34
CA ARG A 324 0.49 -0.65 6.40
C ARG A 324 0.44 -0.16 7.84
N THR A 325 1.00 1.02 8.09
CA THR A 325 0.74 1.72 9.36
C THR A 325 -0.73 2.11 9.36
N SER A 326 -1.50 1.36 10.13
CA SER A 326 -2.89 1.66 10.48
C SER A 326 -2.99 2.93 11.31
#